data_a97ecd6aa69be103eb9aaa675a20fff4
#
_entry.id   a97ecd6aa69be103eb9aaa675a20fff4
#
_cell.length_a   1.000
_cell.length_b   1.000
_cell.length_c   1.000
_cell.angle_alpha   90.00
_cell.angle_beta   90.00
_cell.angle_gamma   90.00
#
_symmetry.space_group_name_H-M   'P 1'
#
loop_
_entity.id
_entity.type
_entity.pdbx_description
1 polymer ?
#
loop_
_entity_poly.entity_id
_entity_poly.type
_entity_poly.pdbx_seq_one_letter_code
_entity_poly.pdbx_strand_id
1 'polypeptide(L)'
;ASIIRKREMGSSIYEVKQKGKLKGYSYSAANEGEHSVSISLPPNGERFVGSIHSHGDADAEHINNKFSKADIKYIEKTKENGYLATPSGDLLEYNPYSKKTSIVTSDLPSDPKDPKRKNNINPKDIPAEKGKQRMKELLQKPDLNIPVSQREHIHWVF
;
A
#
# COMPACT_ATOMS: atom_id res chain seq x y z
N ALA A 1 -9.30 -6.36 0.53
CA ALA A 1 -9.64 -6.85 -0.83
C ALA A 1 -8.64 -7.90 -1.32
N SER A 2 -7.32 -7.65 -1.27
CA SER A 2 -6.28 -8.56 -1.78
C SER A 2 -6.34 -9.97 -1.15
N ILE A 3 -6.42 -10.05 0.17
CA ILE A 3 -6.53 -11.34 0.90
C ILE A 3 -7.80 -12.09 0.50
N ILE A 4 -8.94 -11.40 0.46
CA ILE A 4 -10.24 -12.04 0.11
C ILE A 4 -10.24 -12.53 -1.34
N ARG A 5 -9.67 -11.75 -2.25
CA ARG A 5 -9.61 -12.08 -3.69
C ARG A 5 -8.42 -12.95 -4.06
N LYS A 6 -7.46 -13.15 -3.14
CA LYS A 6 -6.20 -13.88 -3.38
C LYS A 6 -5.40 -13.29 -4.54
N ARG A 7 -5.35 -11.97 -4.62
CA ARG A 7 -4.70 -11.24 -5.72
C ARG A 7 -3.84 -10.12 -5.20
N GLU A 8 -2.79 -9.81 -5.93
CA GLU A 8 -1.98 -8.63 -5.69
C GLU A 8 -2.70 -7.38 -6.20
N MET A 9 -2.53 -6.29 -5.48
CA MET A 9 -3.07 -4.98 -5.85
C MET A 9 -1.98 -3.94 -5.71
N GLY A 10 -1.90 -3.02 -6.66
CA GLY A 10 -0.82 -2.03 -6.67
C GLY A 10 -1.24 -0.68 -7.22
N SER A 11 -0.66 0.37 -6.64
CA SER A 11 -0.89 1.76 -6.98
C SER A 11 0.41 2.56 -6.94
N SER A 12 0.48 3.63 -7.72
CA SER A 12 1.50 4.66 -7.56
C SER A 12 1.06 5.71 -6.54
N ILE A 13 2.00 6.24 -5.79
CA ILE A 13 1.82 7.41 -4.93
C ILE A 13 2.47 8.59 -5.66
N TYR A 14 1.79 9.73 -5.70
CA TYR A 14 2.26 10.90 -6.42
C TYR A 14 1.94 12.21 -5.70
N GLU A 15 2.72 13.26 -5.99
CA GLU A 15 2.49 14.60 -5.48
C GLU A 15 1.28 15.23 -6.16
N VAL A 16 0.49 15.97 -5.39
CA VAL A 16 -0.56 16.84 -5.91
C VAL A 16 -0.18 18.28 -5.66
N LYS A 17 -0.13 19.07 -6.74
CA LYS A 17 0.20 20.48 -6.70
C LYS A 17 -1.00 21.33 -7.07
N GLN A 18 -1.12 22.48 -6.43
CA GLN A 18 -2.07 23.52 -6.79
C GLN A 18 -1.32 24.85 -6.93
N LYS A 19 -1.46 25.51 -8.07
CA LYS A 19 -0.72 26.74 -8.38
C LYS A 19 0.80 26.60 -8.19
N GLY A 20 1.36 25.45 -8.61
CA GLY A 20 2.79 25.12 -8.49
C GLY A 20 3.29 24.75 -7.09
N LYS A 21 2.44 24.79 -6.08
CA LYS A 21 2.79 24.42 -4.70
C LYS A 21 2.30 23.03 -4.34
N LEU A 22 3.12 22.25 -3.61
CA LEU A 22 2.73 20.95 -3.07
C LEU A 22 1.54 21.13 -2.12
N LYS A 23 0.46 20.40 -2.38
CA LYS A 23 -0.75 20.35 -1.55
C LYS A 23 -0.87 19.02 -0.77
N GLY A 24 -0.17 17.99 -1.21
CA GLY A 24 -0.14 16.69 -0.57
C GLY A 24 0.11 15.59 -1.59
N TYR A 25 -0.33 14.39 -1.23
CA TYR A 25 -0.12 13.19 -2.01
C TYR A 25 -1.46 12.51 -2.32
N SER A 26 -1.48 11.81 -3.45
CA SER A 26 -2.60 10.96 -3.84
C SER A 26 -2.06 9.69 -4.48
N TYR A 27 -2.92 8.80 -4.93
CA TYR A 27 -2.49 7.59 -5.63
C TYR A 27 -3.42 7.19 -6.76
N SER A 28 -2.87 6.44 -7.71
CA SER A 28 -3.61 5.91 -8.85
C SER A 28 -4.64 4.88 -8.41
N ALA A 29 -5.63 4.65 -9.26
CA ALA A 29 -6.49 3.46 -9.11
C ALA A 29 -5.61 2.21 -9.06
N ALA A 30 -5.97 1.27 -8.18
CA ALA A 30 -5.19 0.05 -8.04
C ALA A 30 -5.39 -0.86 -9.26
N ASN A 31 -4.28 -1.38 -9.77
CA ASN A 31 -4.30 -2.52 -10.67
C ASN A 31 -4.38 -3.81 -9.85
N GLU A 32 -4.88 -4.86 -10.47
CA GLU A 32 -5.03 -6.19 -9.87
C GLU A 32 -4.28 -7.23 -10.70
N GLY A 33 -3.58 -8.14 -10.04
CA GLY A 33 -2.84 -9.23 -10.67
C GLY A 33 -2.85 -10.50 -9.83
N GLU A 34 -2.57 -11.64 -10.43
CA GLU A 34 -2.61 -12.94 -9.74
C GLU A 34 -1.35 -13.18 -8.91
N HIS A 35 -0.18 -13.02 -9.52
CA HIS A 35 1.15 -13.20 -8.87
C HIS A 35 2.10 -12.03 -9.10
N SER A 36 1.64 -11.02 -9.78
CA SER A 36 2.35 -9.77 -9.98
C SER A 36 1.36 -8.68 -10.35
N VAL A 37 1.70 -7.45 -10.04
CA VAL A 37 0.88 -6.30 -10.39
C VAL A 37 1.72 -5.21 -11.02
N SER A 38 1.19 -4.60 -12.09
CA SER A 38 1.80 -3.42 -12.68
C SER A 38 1.36 -2.17 -11.94
N ILE A 39 2.30 -1.24 -11.73
CA ILE A 39 2.03 0.05 -11.12
C ILE A 39 1.73 1.06 -12.23
N SER A 40 0.56 1.66 -12.21
CA SER A 40 0.18 2.72 -13.15
C SER A 40 1.00 3.97 -12.93
N LEU A 41 1.30 4.70 -14.00
CA LEU A 41 1.91 6.01 -13.90
C LEU A 41 0.94 7.02 -13.25
N PRO A 42 1.45 8.05 -12.54
CA PRO A 42 0.63 9.14 -12.04
C PRO A 42 -0.16 9.82 -13.19
N PRO A 43 -1.39 10.26 -12.96
CA PRO A 43 -2.15 11.00 -13.94
C PRO A 43 -1.53 12.40 -14.20
N ASN A 44 -1.79 12.98 -15.38
CA ASN A 44 -1.48 14.36 -15.71
C ASN A 44 -0.01 14.80 -15.51
N GLY A 45 0.95 13.87 -15.60
CA GLY A 45 2.37 14.18 -15.43
C GLY A 45 2.77 14.55 -14.00
N GLU A 46 1.94 14.23 -13.02
CA GLU A 46 2.25 14.40 -11.59
C GLU A 46 3.50 13.60 -11.19
N ARG A 47 4.24 14.11 -10.21
CA ARG A 47 5.50 13.48 -9.80
C ARG A 47 5.24 12.20 -8.99
N PHE A 48 5.74 11.07 -9.47
CA PHE A 48 5.79 9.80 -8.75
C PHE A 48 6.71 9.92 -7.52
N VAL A 49 6.24 9.50 -6.35
CA VAL A 49 6.99 9.55 -5.09
C VAL A 49 7.03 8.22 -4.35
N GLY A 50 6.40 7.20 -4.87
CA GLY A 50 6.43 5.86 -4.28
C GLY A 50 5.46 4.91 -4.92
N SER A 51 5.59 3.65 -4.58
CA SER A 51 4.65 2.60 -4.96
C SER A 51 4.12 1.90 -3.70
N ILE A 52 2.87 1.47 -3.78
CA ILE A 52 2.28 0.61 -2.76
C ILE A 52 1.64 -0.59 -3.44
N HIS A 53 1.89 -1.77 -2.93
CA HIS A 53 1.22 -2.98 -3.38
C HIS A 53 0.89 -3.90 -2.20
N SER A 54 0.03 -4.87 -2.44
CA SER A 54 -0.30 -5.91 -1.48
C SER A 54 -0.02 -7.26 -2.08
N HIS A 55 0.54 -8.16 -1.30
CA HIS A 55 0.48 -9.57 -1.61
C HIS A 55 -0.91 -10.14 -1.26
N GLY A 56 -1.30 -11.21 -1.93
CA GLY A 56 -2.61 -11.84 -1.75
C GLY A 56 -2.81 -12.48 -0.38
N ASP A 57 -3.23 -13.72 -0.34
CA ASP A 57 -3.37 -14.50 0.89
C ASP A 57 -2.05 -15.17 1.31
N ALA A 58 -2.07 -15.75 2.51
CA ALA A 58 -0.98 -16.62 2.96
C ALA A 58 -1.00 -17.93 2.14
N ASP A 59 0.12 -18.22 1.51
CA ASP A 59 0.33 -19.35 0.63
C ASP A 59 1.57 -20.11 1.11
N ALA A 60 1.49 -21.43 1.12
CA ALA A 60 2.60 -22.29 1.54
C ALA A 60 3.77 -22.27 0.55
N GLU A 61 3.48 -21.95 -0.72
CA GLU A 61 4.47 -21.95 -1.81
C GLU A 61 5.20 -20.61 -1.96
N HIS A 62 4.60 -19.50 -1.49
CA HIS A 62 5.12 -18.16 -1.66
C HIS A 62 5.40 -17.46 -0.32
N ILE A 63 6.47 -16.67 -0.30
CA ILE A 63 6.82 -15.88 0.89
C ILE A 63 6.16 -14.50 0.76
N ASN A 64 4.87 -14.42 1.15
CA ASN A 64 4.05 -13.23 0.96
C ASN A 64 4.20 -12.14 2.04
N ASN A 65 4.98 -12.42 3.10
CA ASN A 65 5.19 -11.48 4.21
C ASN A 65 6.47 -10.63 4.08
N LYS A 66 7.05 -10.51 2.90
CA LYS A 66 8.19 -9.66 2.60
C LYS A 66 8.21 -9.23 1.14
N PHE A 67 8.97 -8.19 0.83
CA PHE A 67 9.25 -7.81 -0.55
C PHE A 67 9.93 -8.94 -1.32
N SER A 68 9.48 -9.18 -2.53
CA SER A 68 10.15 -10.07 -3.48
C SER A 68 11.40 -9.40 -4.06
N LYS A 69 12.28 -10.19 -4.70
CA LYS A 69 13.43 -9.64 -5.43
C LYS A 69 12.98 -8.70 -6.57
N ALA A 70 11.84 -8.99 -7.20
CA ALA A 70 11.30 -8.16 -8.27
C ALA A 70 10.82 -6.81 -7.72
N ASP A 71 10.15 -6.80 -6.55
CA ASP A 71 9.72 -5.57 -5.89
C ASP A 71 10.90 -4.68 -5.54
N ILE A 72 11.92 -5.24 -4.90
CA ILE A 72 13.14 -4.51 -4.54
C ILE A 72 13.81 -3.92 -5.77
N LYS A 73 13.96 -4.71 -6.85
CA LYS A 73 14.53 -4.23 -8.11
C LYS A 73 13.73 -3.08 -8.71
N TYR A 74 12.40 -3.15 -8.67
CA TYR A 74 11.52 -2.09 -9.13
C TYR A 74 11.70 -0.82 -8.30
N ILE A 75 11.65 -0.93 -6.96
CA ILE A 75 11.81 0.20 -6.04
C ILE A 75 13.18 0.86 -6.20
N GLU A 76 14.24 0.08 -6.29
CA GLU A 76 15.61 0.61 -6.52
C GLU A 76 15.75 1.31 -7.88
N LYS A 77 15.06 0.83 -8.91
CA LYS A 77 15.01 1.49 -10.23
C LYS A 77 14.29 2.83 -10.19
N THR A 78 13.18 2.92 -9.48
CA THR A 78 12.42 4.18 -9.35
C THR A 78 13.07 5.19 -8.43
N LYS A 79 13.94 4.74 -7.53
CA LYS A 79 14.60 5.55 -6.48
C LYS A 79 13.63 6.22 -5.50
N GLU A 80 12.42 5.69 -5.38
CA GLU A 80 11.38 6.15 -4.47
C GLU A 80 10.98 5.00 -3.54
N ASN A 81 10.52 5.32 -2.32
CA ASN A 81 10.12 4.30 -1.34
C ASN A 81 9.02 3.39 -1.89
N GLY A 82 9.10 2.12 -1.55
CA GLY A 82 8.06 1.14 -1.82
C GLY A 82 7.38 0.67 -0.53
N TYR A 83 6.09 0.43 -0.61
CA TYR A 83 5.27 -0.04 0.51
C TYR A 83 4.61 -1.37 0.15
N LEU A 84 4.56 -2.28 1.12
CA LEU A 84 3.95 -3.60 0.95
C LEU A 84 2.99 -3.90 2.09
N ALA A 85 1.73 -4.13 1.75
CA ALA A 85 0.75 -4.72 2.68
C ALA A 85 0.82 -6.25 2.61
N THR A 86 1.10 -6.87 3.72
CA THR A 86 1.34 -8.32 3.82
C THR A 86 0.11 -9.08 4.35
N PRO A 87 -0.05 -10.36 4.05
CA PRO A 87 -1.10 -11.18 4.66
C PRO A 87 -0.95 -11.34 6.17
N SER A 88 0.23 -11.15 6.74
CA SER A 88 0.42 -11.16 8.20
C SER A 88 -0.18 -9.93 8.91
N GLY A 89 -0.53 -8.89 8.17
CA GLY A 89 -1.10 -7.63 8.69
C GLY A 89 -0.10 -6.51 8.88
N ASP A 90 1.12 -6.68 8.37
CA ASP A 90 2.13 -5.62 8.36
C ASP A 90 2.00 -4.72 7.13
N LEU A 91 2.24 -3.42 7.32
CA LEU A 91 2.65 -2.51 6.27
C LEU A 91 4.16 -2.32 6.35
N LEU A 92 4.88 -2.76 5.34
CA LEU A 92 6.32 -2.63 5.23
C LEU A 92 6.68 -1.43 4.34
N GLU A 93 7.80 -0.79 4.65
CA GLU A 93 8.44 0.23 3.82
C GLU A 93 9.84 -0.26 3.43
N TYR A 94 10.18 -0.12 2.15
CA TYR A 94 11.55 -0.31 1.66
C TYR A 94 12.10 1.02 1.16
N ASN A 95 13.24 1.43 1.71
CA ASN A 95 13.96 2.62 1.29
C ASN A 95 15.09 2.23 0.31
N PRO A 96 15.03 2.70 -0.95
CA PRO A 96 16.02 2.29 -1.98
C PRO A 96 17.41 2.83 -1.74
N TYR A 97 17.57 3.87 -0.93
CA TYR A 97 18.88 4.47 -0.62
C TYR A 97 19.58 3.75 0.53
N SER A 98 18.89 3.54 1.62
CA SER A 98 19.43 2.78 2.76
C SER A 98 19.40 1.26 2.55
N LYS A 99 18.62 0.79 1.57
CA LYS A 99 18.36 -0.63 1.26
C LYS A 99 17.80 -1.41 2.48
N LYS A 100 17.01 -0.72 3.29
CA LYS A 100 16.42 -1.29 4.51
C LYS A 100 14.91 -1.39 4.39
N THR A 101 14.38 -2.48 4.94
CA THR A 101 12.96 -2.68 5.18
C THR A 101 12.63 -2.35 6.62
N SER A 102 11.56 -1.62 6.85
CA SER A 102 11.01 -1.32 8.18
C SER A 102 9.51 -1.60 8.22
N ILE A 103 8.99 -1.83 9.42
CA ILE A 103 7.56 -1.99 9.66
C ILE A 103 6.98 -0.61 9.99
N VAL A 104 6.01 -0.16 9.19
CA VAL A 104 5.28 1.09 9.42
C VAL A 104 4.18 0.87 10.46
N THR A 105 3.43 -0.23 10.32
CA THR A 105 2.38 -0.66 11.25
C THR A 105 2.12 -2.15 11.11
N SER A 106 1.58 -2.78 12.15
CA SER A 106 1.10 -4.16 12.14
C SER A 106 -0.42 -4.26 12.34
N ASP A 107 -1.15 -3.19 12.06
CA ASP A 107 -2.60 -3.07 12.30
C ASP A 107 -3.43 -3.19 11.01
N LEU A 108 -2.85 -3.71 9.93
CA LEU A 108 -3.63 -4.00 8.73
C LEU A 108 -4.43 -5.31 8.90
N PRO A 109 -5.53 -5.48 8.16
CA PRO A 109 -6.24 -6.76 8.11
C PRO A 109 -5.30 -7.90 7.75
N SER A 110 -5.35 -8.98 8.53
CA SER A 110 -4.48 -10.14 8.38
C SER A 110 -5.25 -11.37 7.94
N ASP A 111 -4.59 -12.25 7.18
CA ASP A 111 -5.18 -13.52 6.78
C ASP A 111 -5.29 -14.47 8.00
N PRO A 112 -6.51 -14.96 8.33
CA PRO A 112 -6.69 -15.92 9.42
C PRO A 112 -5.88 -17.22 9.26
N LYS A 113 -5.46 -17.53 8.03
CA LYS A 113 -4.67 -18.73 7.72
C LYS A 113 -3.15 -18.50 7.82
N ASP A 114 -2.71 -17.24 7.94
CA ASP A 114 -1.28 -16.96 8.03
C ASP A 114 -0.74 -17.30 9.42
N PRO A 115 0.20 -18.27 9.54
CA PRO A 115 0.81 -18.62 10.82
C PRO A 115 1.66 -17.50 11.43
N LYS A 116 2.04 -16.48 10.62
CA LYS A 116 2.81 -15.30 11.04
C LYS A 116 1.96 -14.08 11.30
N ARG A 117 0.66 -14.24 11.34
CA ARG A 117 -0.31 -13.18 11.56
C ARG A 117 0.01 -12.38 12.84
N LYS A 118 -0.04 -11.05 12.73
CA LYS A 118 0.36 -10.11 13.79
C LYS A 118 -0.82 -9.60 14.63
N ASN A 119 -2.04 -9.74 14.11
CA ASN A 119 -3.24 -9.25 14.76
C ASN A 119 -4.44 -10.15 14.42
N ASN A 120 -5.59 -9.90 15.03
CA ASN A 120 -6.83 -10.63 14.78
C ASN A 120 -7.83 -9.86 13.92
N ILE A 121 -7.37 -8.85 13.17
CA ILE A 121 -8.23 -8.06 12.29
C ILE A 121 -8.55 -8.90 11.03
N ASN A 122 -9.76 -9.40 10.97
CA ASN A 122 -10.19 -10.22 9.84
C ASN A 122 -10.66 -9.33 8.68
N PRO A 123 -10.15 -9.53 7.44
CA PRO A 123 -10.56 -8.76 6.28
C PRO A 123 -12.09 -8.77 6.00
N LYS A 124 -12.77 -9.85 6.37
CA LYS A 124 -14.22 -9.99 6.19
C LYS A 124 -15.05 -9.16 7.18
N ASP A 125 -14.45 -8.82 8.32
CA ASP A 125 -15.14 -8.09 9.39
C ASP A 125 -15.01 -6.55 9.23
N ILE A 126 -14.30 -6.10 8.19
CA ILE A 126 -14.16 -4.68 7.87
C ILE A 126 -15.12 -4.32 6.75
N PRO A 127 -16.30 -3.75 7.06
CA PRO A 127 -17.15 -3.16 6.04
C PRO A 127 -16.40 -2.06 5.29
N ALA A 128 -16.70 -1.87 4.02
CA ALA A 128 -16.06 -0.83 3.19
C ALA A 128 -16.11 0.57 3.85
N GLU A 129 -17.19 0.87 4.56
CA GLU A 129 -17.36 2.13 5.30
C GLU A 129 -16.38 2.26 6.47
N LYS A 130 -16.10 1.18 7.22
CA LYS A 130 -15.08 1.21 8.29
C LYS A 130 -13.67 1.33 7.73
N GLY A 131 -13.40 0.74 6.57
CA GLY A 131 -12.14 0.92 5.86
C GLY A 131 -11.91 2.39 5.50
N LYS A 132 -12.93 3.07 4.95
CA LYS A 132 -12.90 4.51 4.67
C LYS A 132 -12.71 5.36 5.93
N GLN A 133 -13.38 5.02 7.02
CA GLN A 133 -13.25 5.71 8.31
C GLN A 133 -11.82 5.58 8.88
N ARG A 134 -11.29 4.37 8.93
CA ARG A 134 -9.93 4.09 9.39
C ARG A 134 -8.90 4.82 8.53
N MET A 135 -9.17 4.93 7.23
CA MET A 135 -8.39 5.70 6.30
C MET A 135 -8.35 7.18 6.67
N LYS A 136 -9.54 7.79 6.85
CA LYS A 136 -9.63 9.19 7.27
C LYS A 136 -8.81 9.45 8.53
N GLU A 137 -8.87 8.55 9.51
CA GLU A 137 -8.10 8.65 10.76
C GLU A 137 -6.59 8.55 10.52
N LEU A 138 -6.13 7.63 9.67
CA LEU A 138 -4.71 7.49 9.33
C LEU A 138 -4.18 8.71 8.59
N LEU A 139 -4.98 9.29 7.69
CA LEU A 139 -4.64 10.48 6.93
C LEU A 139 -4.70 11.78 7.75
N GLN A 140 -5.31 11.75 8.92
CA GLN A 140 -5.32 12.88 9.86
C GLN A 140 -4.07 12.91 10.74
N LYS A 141 -3.22 11.87 10.73
CA LYS A 141 -1.96 11.90 11.46
C LYS A 141 -1.03 12.95 10.85
N PRO A 142 -0.34 13.75 11.68
CA PRO A 142 0.52 14.86 11.24
C PRO A 142 1.61 14.44 10.26
N ASP A 143 2.08 13.20 10.38
CA ASP A 143 3.19 12.65 9.59
C ASP A 143 2.81 12.31 8.14
N LEU A 144 1.51 12.23 7.84
CA LEU A 144 1.00 12.04 6.49
C LEU A 144 0.47 13.38 5.97
N ASN A 145 1.31 14.12 5.30
CA ASN A 145 1.04 15.48 4.79
C ASN A 145 0.03 15.49 3.62
N ILE A 146 -1.06 14.73 3.74
CA ILE A 146 -2.11 14.63 2.74
C ILE A 146 -3.23 15.63 3.06
N PRO A 147 -3.50 16.63 2.23
CA PRO A 147 -4.55 17.62 2.46
C PRO A 147 -5.95 16.98 2.62
N VAL A 148 -6.76 17.55 3.51
CA VAL A 148 -8.12 17.07 3.82
C VAL A 148 -8.97 16.94 2.56
N SER A 149 -8.87 17.87 1.61
CA SER A 149 -9.62 17.89 0.36
C SER A 149 -9.32 16.72 -0.58
N GLN A 150 -8.21 16.00 -0.37
CA GLN A 150 -7.82 14.86 -1.20
C GLN A 150 -8.04 13.51 -0.51
N ARG A 151 -8.31 13.54 0.79
CA ARG A 151 -8.54 12.34 1.60
C ARG A 151 -9.81 11.58 1.19
N GLU A 152 -10.78 12.27 0.58
CA GLU A 152 -12.05 11.67 0.13
C GLU A 152 -11.91 10.84 -1.16
N HIS A 153 -10.86 11.07 -1.94
CA HIS A 153 -10.58 10.37 -3.19
C HIS A 153 -9.69 9.13 -3.01
N ILE A 154 -9.28 8.87 -1.78
CA ILE A 154 -8.41 7.76 -1.47
C ILE A 154 -9.25 6.48 -1.34
N HIS A 155 -9.19 5.62 -2.36
CA HIS A 155 -9.80 4.29 -2.32
C HIS A 155 -8.73 3.26 -1.92
N TRP A 156 -8.83 2.75 -0.70
CA TRP A 156 -7.98 1.62 -0.29
C TRP A 156 -8.43 0.34 -0.97
N VAL A 157 -7.49 -0.26 -1.62
CA VAL A 157 -7.65 -1.53 -2.31
C VAL A 157 -6.65 -2.52 -1.71
N PHE A 158 -6.80 -2.77 -0.43
CA PHE A 158 -6.08 -3.84 0.26
C PHE A 158 -6.94 -5.07 0.45
#